data_4b9f97ad39c88396b2bb9b52de41160f
#
_entry.id   4b9f97ad39c88396b2bb9b52de41160f
#
_cell.length_a   1.000
_cell.length_b   1.000
_cell.length_c   1.000
_cell.angle_alpha   90.00
_cell.angle_beta   90.00
_cell.angle_gamma   90.00
#
_symmetry.space_group_name_H-M   'P 1'
#
loop_
_entity.id
_entity.type
_entity.pdbx_description
1 polymer ?
#
loop_
_entity_poly.entity_id
_entity_poly.type
_entity_poly.pdbx_seq_one_letter_code
_entity_poly.pdbx_strand_id
1 'polypeptide(L)'
;KIILSDTVGFISDLPTELIESFKSTLEEISSSEIIIHVRDLSSPFIENEAREVYNVLNNIDSNIESKTIEIFNKIDLYDFDDIQTKFNESDIFISAIKGTGLDKISNVIQHRLENKYIRIKIVLNENIGTIVNWLYRNSKIITKEFNKYGKYKLSINISKVNLDRMKSKFSNIVIVK
;
A
#
# COMPACT_ATOMS: atom_id res chain seq x y z
N LYS A 1 -7.29 0.28 -10.83
CA LYS A 1 -8.25 -0.51 -10.04
C LYS A 1 -7.54 -0.99 -8.80
N ILE A 2 -8.11 -0.73 -7.64
CA ILE A 2 -7.67 -1.24 -6.33
C ILE A 2 -8.78 -2.10 -5.75
N ILE A 3 -8.42 -3.02 -4.87
CA ILE A 3 -9.36 -3.80 -4.07
C ILE A 3 -9.25 -3.22 -2.66
N LEU A 4 -10.39 -2.92 -2.06
CA LEU A 4 -10.51 -2.50 -0.68
C LEU A 4 -11.25 -3.60 0.06
N SER A 5 -10.64 -4.12 1.11
CA SER A 5 -11.28 -5.08 2.04
C SER A 5 -11.51 -4.40 3.37
N ASP A 6 -12.69 -4.60 3.94
CA ASP A 6 -13.03 -4.18 5.28
C ASP A 6 -12.91 -5.38 6.22
N THR A 7 -12.29 -5.17 7.37
CA THR A 7 -12.11 -6.22 8.38
C THR A 7 -13.12 -6.04 9.51
N VAL A 8 -13.44 -7.12 10.22
CA VAL A 8 -14.15 -7.00 11.49
C VAL A 8 -13.26 -6.21 12.46
N GLY A 9 -13.81 -5.19 13.11
CA GLY A 9 -13.05 -4.31 14.01
C GLY A 9 -12.33 -5.11 15.11
N PHE A 10 -11.13 -4.67 15.47
CA PHE A 10 -10.42 -5.20 16.62
C PHE A 10 -11.21 -4.89 17.89
N ILE A 11 -11.53 -5.93 18.64
CA ILE A 11 -12.18 -5.84 19.94
C ILE A 11 -11.10 -6.09 20.99
N SER A 12 -10.98 -5.19 21.96
CA SER A 12 -10.09 -5.41 23.13
C SER A 12 -10.46 -6.72 23.80
N ASP A 13 -9.47 -7.49 24.26
CA ASP A 13 -9.64 -8.82 24.88
C ASP A 13 -10.24 -9.89 23.93
N LEU A 14 -9.66 -10.04 22.74
CA LEU A 14 -10.01 -11.15 21.83
C LEU A 14 -9.75 -12.50 22.50
N PRO A 15 -10.80 -13.33 22.77
CA PRO A 15 -10.60 -14.69 23.23
C PRO A 15 -9.75 -15.48 22.24
N THR A 16 -8.86 -16.34 22.75
CA THR A 16 -7.97 -17.18 21.93
C THR A 16 -8.70 -18.02 20.87
N GLU A 17 -9.94 -18.38 21.13
CA GLU A 17 -10.82 -19.11 20.20
C GLU A 17 -11.23 -18.29 18.97
N LEU A 18 -11.30 -16.96 19.09
CA LEU A 18 -11.58 -16.06 17.99
C LEU A 18 -10.33 -15.79 17.12
N ILE A 19 -9.12 -15.99 17.63
CA ILE A 19 -7.88 -15.80 16.87
C ILE A 19 -7.82 -16.76 15.67
N GLU A 20 -8.32 -17.99 15.80
CA GLU A 20 -8.38 -18.94 14.67
C GLU A 20 -9.36 -18.48 13.59
N SER A 21 -10.50 -17.90 13.98
CA SER A 21 -11.48 -17.32 13.03
C SER A 21 -10.94 -16.10 12.34
N PHE A 22 -10.07 -15.31 12.98
CA PHE A 22 -9.39 -14.16 12.43
C PHE A 22 -8.19 -14.49 11.53
N LYS A 23 -7.72 -15.73 11.54
CA LYS A 23 -6.51 -16.14 10.82
C LYS A 23 -6.57 -15.81 9.33
N SER A 24 -7.70 -16.05 8.68
CA SER A 24 -7.89 -15.71 7.26
C SER A 24 -7.84 -14.20 7.01
N THR A 25 -8.43 -13.41 7.91
CA THR A 25 -8.39 -11.94 7.85
C THR A 25 -6.96 -11.42 8.08
N LEU A 26 -6.23 -12.03 9.02
CA LEU A 26 -4.84 -11.67 9.30
C LEU A 26 -3.90 -12.02 8.13
N GLU A 27 -4.13 -13.13 7.42
CA GLU A 27 -3.43 -13.49 6.19
C GLU A 27 -3.71 -12.49 5.07
N GLU A 28 -4.94 -12.00 4.95
CA GLU A 28 -5.32 -10.96 3.99
C GLU A 28 -4.62 -9.64 4.30
N ILE A 29 -4.56 -9.22 5.57
CA ILE A 29 -3.81 -8.05 6.02
C ILE A 29 -2.32 -8.19 5.68
N SER A 30 -1.70 -9.33 5.96
CA SER A 30 -0.29 -9.57 5.65
C SER A 30 0.00 -9.45 4.15
N SER A 31 -0.90 -9.93 3.30
CA SER A 31 -0.77 -9.88 1.85
C SER A 31 -1.08 -8.51 1.24
N SER A 32 -1.71 -7.61 1.99
CA SER A 32 -2.11 -6.28 1.51
C SER A 32 -0.89 -5.39 1.23
N GLU A 33 -1.04 -4.49 0.25
CA GLU A 33 0.00 -3.51 -0.08
C GLU A 33 -0.01 -2.29 0.83
N ILE A 34 -1.19 -1.93 1.32
CA ILE A 34 -1.44 -0.80 2.23
C ILE A 34 -2.45 -1.27 3.27
N ILE A 35 -2.21 -0.92 4.50
CA ILE A 35 -3.11 -1.10 5.63
C ILE A 35 -3.56 0.28 6.07
N ILE A 36 -4.85 0.44 6.28
CA ILE A 36 -5.43 1.66 6.83
C ILE A 36 -5.87 1.34 8.25
N HIS A 37 -5.19 1.93 9.23
CA HIS A 37 -5.56 1.84 10.63
C HIS A 37 -6.39 3.04 11.01
N VAL A 38 -7.70 2.82 11.19
CA VAL A 38 -8.66 3.87 11.57
C VAL A 38 -8.78 3.91 13.08
N ARG A 39 -8.36 5.02 13.67
CA ARG A 39 -8.37 5.27 15.11
C ARG A 39 -9.53 6.19 15.48
N ASP A 40 -10.17 5.92 16.59
CA ASP A 40 -11.23 6.79 17.13
C ASP A 40 -10.61 7.92 17.96
N LEU A 41 -10.62 9.14 17.41
CA LEU A 41 -10.08 10.32 18.09
C LEU A 41 -10.79 10.62 19.42
N SER A 42 -12.05 10.21 19.56
CA SER A 42 -12.83 10.43 20.78
C SER A 42 -12.56 9.43 21.91
N SER A 43 -11.80 8.35 21.62
CA SER A 43 -11.45 7.35 22.63
C SER A 43 -10.43 7.92 23.63
N PRO A 44 -10.69 7.84 24.93
CA PRO A 44 -9.71 8.19 25.95
C PRO A 44 -8.52 7.20 26.00
N PHE A 45 -8.65 6.06 25.34
CA PHE A 45 -7.65 4.98 25.30
C PHE A 45 -6.98 4.83 23.95
N ILE A 46 -7.10 5.80 23.06
CA ILE A 46 -6.64 5.77 21.67
C ILE A 46 -5.21 5.24 21.49
N GLU A 47 -4.28 5.58 22.37
CA GLU A 47 -2.89 5.11 22.29
C GLU A 47 -2.73 3.66 22.75
N ASN A 48 -3.51 3.23 23.76
CA ASN A 48 -3.49 1.83 24.22
C ASN A 48 -4.09 0.91 23.17
N GLU A 49 -5.23 1.29 22.59
CA GLU A 49 -5.90 0.57 21.49
C GLU A 49 -4.96 0.41 20.30
N ALA A 50 -4.27 1.48 19.91
CA ALA A 50 -3.28 1.40 18.81
C ALA A 50 -2.15 0.43 19.13
N ARG A 51 -1.62 0.45 20.36
CA ARG A 51 -0.55 -0.44 20.79
C ARG A 51 -0.98 -1.91 20.75
N GLU A 52 -2.19 -2.22 21.18
CA GLU A 52 -2.75 -3.57 21.10
C GLU A 52 -2.87 -4.06 19.66
N VAL A 53 -3.39 -3.23 18.77
CA VAL A 53 -3.48 -3.53 17.34
C VAL A 53 -2.09 -3.80 16.75
N TYR A 54 -1.10 -2.95 17.02
CA TYR A 54 0.27 -3.14 16.52
C TYR A 54 0.94 -4.38 17.11
N ASN A 55 0.69 -4.73 18.37
CA ASN A 55 1.20 -5.96 18.97
C ASN A 55 0.70 -7.20 18.21
N VAL A 56 -0.58 -7.24 17.85
CA VAL A 56 -1.13 -8.34 17.06
C VAL A 56 -0.55 -8.35 15.64
N LEU A 57 -0.52 -7.21 14.99
CA LEU A 57 -0.07 -7.09 13.60
C LEU A 57 1.43 -7.40 13.43
N ASN A 58 2.29 -6.97 14.36
CA ASN A 58 3.73 -7.23 14.33
C ASN A 58 4.08 -8.71 14.53
N ASN A 59 3.20 -9.49 15.17
CA ASN A 59 3.35 -10.94 15.27
C ASN A 59 3.12 -11.65 13.92
N ILE A 60 2.47 -10.98 12.96
CA ILE A 60 2.15 -11.54 11.64
C ILE A 60 3.21 -11.15 10.61
N ASP A 61 3.57 -9.88 10.56
CA ASP A 61 4.55 -9.34 9.62
C ASP A 61 5.32 -8.16 10.26
N SER A 62 6.60 -8.34 10.46
CA SER A 62 7.49 -7.31 11.04
C SER A 62 7.57 -6.01 10.21
N ASN A 63 7.10 -6.03 8.96
CA ASN A 63 7.10 -4.84 8.08
C ASN A 63 5.75 -4.10 8.08
N ILE A 64 4.82 -4.46 8.94
CA ILE A 64 3.45 -3.93 8.94
C ILE A 64 3.41 -2.42 9.11
N GLU A 65 4.20 -1.87 10.01
CA GLU A 65 4.27 -0.41 10.24
C GLU A 65 4.58 0.36 8.96
N SER A 66 5.49 -0.16 8.14
CA SER A 66 5.85 0.48 6.86
C SER A 66 4.72 0.51 5.83
N LYS A 67 3.76 -0.41 5.96
CA LYS A 67 2.58 -0.52 5.09
C LYS A 67 1.38 0.24 5.65
N THR A 68 1.39 0.59 6.93
CA THR A 68 0.25 1.19 7.62
C THR A 68 0.15 2.69 7.37
N ILE A 69 -1.05 3.17 7.18
CA ILE A 69 -1.45 4.57 7.19
C ILE A 69 -2.41 4.74 8.36
N GLU A 70 -2.03 5.59 9.32
CA GLU A 70 -2.92 5.93 10.43
C GLU A 70 -3.88 7.03 10.04
N ILE A 71 -5.14 6.86 10.41
CA ILE A 71 -6.21 7.81 10.16
C ILE A 71 -6.97 8.04 11.47
N PHE A 72 -7.13 9.28 11.86
CA PHE A 72 -7.87 9.69 13.04
C PHE A 72 -9.28 10.10 12.62
N ASN A 73 -10.27 9.29 12.98
CA ASN A 73 -11.67 9.54 12.67
C ASN A 73 -12.39 10.28 13.81
N LYS A 74 -13.54 10.84 13.50
CA LYS A 74 -14.43 11.62 14.39
C LYS A 74 -13.90 13.01 14.75
N ILE A 75 -13.16 13.65 13.82
CA ILE A 75 -12.71 15.05 13.99
C ILE A 75 -13.87 16.03 14.20
N ASP A 76 -15.06 15.66 13.77
CA ASP A 76 -16.27 16.47 13.95
C ASP A 76 -16.71 16.68 15.42
N LEU A 77 -16.12 15.93 16.35
CA LEU A 77 -16.34 16.05 17.78
C LEU A 77 -15.36 17.01 18.46
N TYR A 78 -14.42 17.62 17.71
CA TYR A 78 -13.37 18.48 18.23
C TYR A 78 -13.30 19.81 17.48
N ASP A 79 -12.83 20.85 18.18
CA ASP A 79 -12.44 22.08 17.53
C ASP A 79 -11.03 21.95 16.92
N PHE A 80 -10.84 22.58 15.76
CA PHE A 80 -9.61 22.41 14.96
C PHE A 80 -8.35 22.88 15.72
N ASP A 81 -8.47 23.90 16.53
CA ASP A 81 -7.36 24.46 17.32
C ASP A 81 -6.87 23.50 18.40
N ASP A 82 -7.74 22.68 18.97
CA ASP A 82 -7.39 21.68 19.99
C ASP A 82 -6.57 20.52 19.42
N ILE A 83 -6.76 20.22 18.14
CA ILE A 83 -6.09 19.11 17.46
C ILE A 83 -4.66 19.47 17.06
N GLN A 84 -4.43 20.66 16.54
CA GLN A 84 -3.10 21.11 16.08
C GLN A 84 -2.04 21.10 17.18
N THR A 85 -2.42 21.20 18.43
CA THR A 85 -1.49 21.22 19.56
C THR A 85 -1.00 19.81 19.97
N LYS A 86 -1.71 18.75 19.58
CA LYS A 86 -1.47 17.37 20.07
C LYS A 86 -0.93 16.42 19.01
N PHE A 87 -1.05 16.75 17.75
CA PHE A 87 -0.78 15.84 16.64
C PHE A 87 0.16 16.49 15.62
N ASN A 88 0.77 15.67 14.75
CA ASN A 88 1.66 16.15 13.72
C ASN A 88 0.90 16.62 12.48
N GLU A 89 1.48 17.55 11.73
CA GLU A 89 0.89 18.03 10.45
C GLU A 89 0.70 16.91 9.41
N SER A 90 1.46 15.82 9.53
CA SER A 90 1.37 14.66 8.64
C SER A 90 0.20 13.72 8.95
N ASP A 91 -0.43 13.88 10.11
CA ASP A 91 -1.51 13.00 10.54
C ASP A 91 -2.79 13.27 9.74
N ILE A 92 -3.52 12.21 9.42
CA ILE A 92 -4.72 12.29 8.59
C ILE A 92 -5.95 12.28 9.48
N PHE A 93 -6.63 13.40 9.53
CA PHE A 93 -7.87 13.58 10.30
C PHE A 93 -9.07 13.57 9.37
N ILE A 94 -10.09 12.81 9.75
CA ILE A 94 -11.33 12.70 8.99
C ILE A 94 -12.56 12.73 9.88
N SER A 95 -13.69 13.04 9.25
CA SER A 95 -15.01 12.69 9.75
C SER A 95 -15.71 11.81 8.72
N ALA A 96 -15.86 10.54 9.02
CA ALA A 96 -16.59 9.62 8.14
C ALA A 96 -18.07 10.04 7.99
N ILE A 97 -18.68 10.61 9.05
CA ILE A 97 -20.07 11.07 9.03
C ILE A 97 -20.24 12.33 8.16
N LYS A 98 -19.32 13.29 8.28
CA LYS A 98 -19.40 14.56 7.53
C LYS A 98 -18.68 14.50 6.17
N GLY A 99 -17.94 13.44 5.88
CA GLY A 99 -17.14 13.32 4.68
C GLY A 99 -15.87 14.18 4.65
N THR A 100 -15.55 14.89 5.75
CA THR A 100 -14.39 15.76 5.84
C THR A 100 -13.10 14.96 5.78
N GLY A 101 -12.14 15.36 4.95
CA GLY A 101 -10.79 14.76 4.85
C GLY A 101 -10.70 13.44 4.10
N LEU A 102 -11.80 12.91 3.54
CA LEU A 102 -11.78 11.65 2.77
C LEU A 102 -10.97 11.76 1.47
N ASP A 103 -10.92 12.94 0.88
CA ASP A 103 -10.07 13.25 -0.27
C ASP A 103 -8.57 13.08 0.04
N LYS A 104 -8.14 13.44 1.26
CA LYS A 104 -6.76 13.25 1.73
C LYS A 104 -6.36 11.78 1.73
N ILE A 105 -7.26 10.89 2.15
CA ILE A 105 -6.99 9.44 2.14
C ILE A 105 -6.69 8.97 0.73
N SER A 106 -7.55 9.33 -0.23
CA SER A 106 -7.38 8.94 -1.63
C SER A 106 -6.04 9.42 -2.19
N ASN A 107 -5.65 10.65 -1.88
CA ASN A 107 -4.37 11.23 -2.33
C ASN A 107 -3.17 10.50 -1.72
N VAL A 108 -3.22 10.17 -0.42
CA VAL A 108 -2.12 9.45 0.26
C VAL A 108 -1.99 8.02 -0.25
N ILE A 109 -3.11 7.32 -0.46
CA ILE A 109 -3.11 5.98 -1.07
C ILE A 109 -2.50 6.04 -2.47
N GLN A 110 -2.96 6.97 -3.31
CA GLN A 110 -2.44 7.14 -4.66
C GLN A 110 -0.93 7.40 -4.65
N HIS A 111 -0.46 8.34 -3.83
CA HIS A 111 0.95 8.67 -3.71
C HIS A 111 1.79 7.48 -3.23
N ARG A 112 1.31 6.70 -2.23
CA ARG A 112 2.00 5.49 -1.78
C ARG A 112 2.08 4.42 -2.86
N LEU A 113 1.01 4.21 -3.61
CA LEU A 113 0.96 3.24 -4.71
C LEU A 113 1.84 3.68 -5.89
N GLU A 114 1.84 4.97 -6.23
CA GLU A 114 2.68 5.52 -7.32
C GLU A 114 4.17 5.43 -6.99
N ASN A 115 4.57 5.73 -5.76
CA ASN A 115 5.97 5.66 -5.32
C ASN A 115 6.53 4.23 -5.25
N LYS A 116 5.67 3.21 -5.23
CA LYS A 116 6.09 1.80 -5.37
C LYS A 116 6.51 1.45 -6.79
N TYR A 117 6.03 2.19 -7.78
CA TYR A 117 6.28 1.91 -9.18
C TYR A 117 7.24 2.93 -9.78
N ILE A 118 8.22 2.42 -10.48
CA ILE A 118 9.18 3.22 -11.23
C ILE A 118 8.86 3.09 -12.70
N ARG A 119 8.80 4.22 -13.38
CA ARG A 119 8.68 4.23 -14.84
C ARG A 119 10.06 4.11 -15.46
N ILE A 120 10.26 3.04 -16.21
CA ILE A 120 11.52 2.81 -16.93
C ILE A 120 11.23 2.53 -18.41
N LYS A 121 12.23 2.83 -19.24
CA LYS A 121 12.26 2.41 -20.65
C LYS A 121 13.24 1.27 -20.79
N ILE A 122 12.86 0.22 -21.49
CA ILE A 122 13.71 -0.93 -21.75
C ILE A 122 13.80 -1.20 -23.25
N VAL A 123 14.95 -1.69 -23.66
CA VAL A 123 15.20 -2.15 -25.02
C VAL A 123 15.52 -3.63 -24.98
N LEU A 124 14.78 -4.41 -25.76
CA LEU A 124 14.94 -5.86 -25.87
C LEU A 124 15.48 -6.19 -27.26
N ASN A 125 16.57 -6.96 -27.30
CA ASN A 125 17.21 -7.41 -28.55
C ASN A 125 16.94 -8.87 -28.81
N GLU A 126 16.80 -9.71 -27.76
CA GLU A 126 16.67 -11.16 -27.83
C GLU A 126 15.66 -11.68 -26.80
N ASN A 127 15.20 -12.92 -26.98
CA ASN A 127 14.26 -13.60 -26.06
C ASN A 127 12.99 -12.81 -25.76
N ILE A 128 12.53 -12.01 -26.72
CA ILE A 128 11.47 -11.01 -26.58
C ILE A 128 10.20 -11.63 -26.01
N GLY A 129 9.81 -12.83 -26.49
CA GLY A 129 8.58 -13.49 -26.08
C GLY A 129 8.54 -13.81 -24.58
N THR A 130 9.62 -14.39 -24.04
CA THR A 130 9.72 -14.78 -22.63
C THR A 130 9.75 -13.56 -21.73
N ILE A 131 10.53 -12.54 -22.08
CA ILE A 131 10.67 -11.32 -21.31
C ILE A 131 9.35 -10.53 -21.32
N VAL A 132 8.75 -10.35 -22.49
CA VAL A 132 7.48 -9.62 -22.63
C VAL A 132 6.35 -10.32 -21.87
N ASN A 133 6.25 -11.66 -21.93
CA ASN A 133 5.26 -12.41 -21.16
C ASN A 133 5.46 -12.22 -19.65
N TRP A 134 6.70 -12.23 -19.18
CA TRP A 134 7.00 -11.97 -17.78
C TRP A 134 6.60 -10.53 -17.37
N LEU A 135 6.91 -9.54 -18.23
CA LEU A 135 6.55 -8.13 -18.00
C LEU A 135 5.04 -7.91 -17.94
N TYR A 136 4.25 -8.57 -18.77
CA TYR A 136 2.78 -8.51 -18.70
C TYR A 136 2.23 -8.98 -17.36
N ARG A 137 2.89 -9.94 -16.73
CA ARG A 137 2.47 -10.48 -15.41
C ARG A 137 2.99 -9.67 -14.23
N ASN A 138 4.10 -8.94 -14.38
CA ASN A 138 4.84 -8.33 -13.27
C ASN A 138 5.02 -6.81 -13.37
N SER A 139 4.47 -6.20 -14.41
CA SER A 139 4.54 -4.74 -14.64
C SER A 139 3.35 -4.26 -15.44
N LYS A 140 3.17 -2.94 -15.49
CA LYS A 140 2.19 -2.28 -16.39
C LYS A 140 2.94 -1.74 -17.60
N ILE A 141 2.68 -2.28 -18.77
CA ILE A 141 3.22 -1.77 -20.03
C ILE A 141 2.44 -0.52 -20.42
N ILE A 142 3.15 0.60 -20.60
CA ILE A 142 2.58 1.90 -20.95
C ILE A 142 2.64 2.12 -22.46
N THR A 143 3.83 1.93 -23.05
CA THR A 143 4.03 2.03 -24.49
C THR A 143 4.84 0.87 -25.02
N LYS A 144 4.57 0.49 -26.25
CA LYS A 144 5.27 -0.58 -26.94
C LYS A 144 5.57 -0.08 -28.37
N GLU A 145 6.84 0.01 -28.67
CA GLU A 145 7.34 0.43 -29.97
C GLU A 145 8.21 -0.69 -30.57
N PHE A 146 8.00 -0.97 -31.83
CA PHE A 146 8.82 -1.91 -32.58
C PHE A 146 9.58 -1.15 -33.67
N ASN A 147 10.89 -1.28 -33.66
CA ASN A 147 11.70 -0.57 -34.62
C ASN A 147 12.01 -1.47 -35.85
N LYS A 148 12.34 -0.84 -36.99
CA LYS A 148 12.65 -1.53 -38.26
C LYS A 148 13.84 -2.53 -38.17
N TYR A 149 14.63 -2.47 -37.10
CA TYR A 149 15.81 -3.34 -36.85
C TYR A 149 15.49 -4.47 -35.89
N GLY A 150 14.24 -4.81 -35.65
CA GLY A 150 13.83 -5.91 -34.78
C GLY A 150 13.93 -5.65 -33.27
N LYS A 151 14.23 -4.42 -32.85
CA LYS A 151 14.34 -4.07 -31.42
C LYS A 151 12.98 -3.65 -30.86
N TYR A 152 12.61 -4.19 -29.72
CA TYR A 152 11.45 -3.75 -28.94
C TYR A 152 11.87 -2.69 -27.93
N LYS A 153 11.19 -1.53 -27.97
CA LYS A 153 11.26 -0.53 -26.91
C LYS A 153 9.95 -0.55 -26.14
N LEU A 154 10.05 -0.69 -24.83
CA LEU A 154 8.91 -0.71 -23.92
C LEU A 154 9.08 0.38 -22.86
N SER A 155 8.03 1.14 -22.61
CA SER A 155 7.93 1.96 -21.40
C SER A 155 7.03 1.21 -20.43
N ILE A 156 7.50 0.97 -19.22
CA ILE A 156 6.80 0.17 -18.22
C ILE A 156 6.80 0.87 -16.87
N ASN A 157 5.73 0.67 -16.12
CA ASN A 157 5.69 0.94 -14.70
C ASN A 157 5.90 -0.39 -13.96
N ILE A 158 6.96 -0.49 -13.17
CA ILE A 158 7.38 -1.71 -12.48
C ILE A 158 7.69 -1.39 -11.02
N SER A 159 7.31 -2.26 -10.10
CA SER A 159 7.69 -2.12 -8.69
C SER A 159 9.20 -2.32 -8.51
N LYS A 160 9.78 -1.70 -7.48
CA LYS A 160 11.21 -1.87 -7.15
C LYS A 160 11.57 -3.34 -7.02
N VAL A 161 10.75 -4.12 -6.30
CA VAL A 161 10.95 -5.57 -6.12
C VAL A 161 10.97 -6.31 -7.45
N ASN A 162 10.01 -6.03 -8.32
CA ASN A 162 9.96 -6.69 -9.63
C ASN A 162 11.05 -6.18 -10.57
N LEU A 163 11.51 -4.94 -10.43
CA LEU A 163 12.68 -4.45 -11.17
C LEU A 163 13.94 -5.24 -10.81
N ASP A 164 14.18 -5.50 -9.54
CA ASP A 164 15.33 -6.27 -9.08
C ASP A 164 15.23 -7.75 -9.52
N ARG A 165 14.03 -8.34 -9.42
CA ARG A 165 13.75 -9.68 -9.99
C ARG A 165 13.97 -9.74 -11.51
N MET A 166 13.55 -8.71 -12.23
CA MET A 166 13.78 -8.61 -13.67
C MET A 166 15.26 -8.59 -14.01
N LYS A 167 16.04 -7.75 -13.32
CA LYS A 167 17.50 -7.64 -13.50
C LYS A 167 18.22 -8.96 -13.19
N SER A 168 17.81 -9.66 -12.14
CA SER A 168 18.40 -10.94 -11.75
C SER A 168 18.07 -12.06 -12.74
N LYS A 169 16.86 -12.02 -13.31
CA LYS A 169 16.37 -13.09 -14.20
C LYS A 169 16.81 -12.92 -15.65
N PHE A 170 17.00 -11.69 -16.11
CA PHE A 170 17.26 -11.35 -17.50
C PHE A 170 18.46 -10.42 -17.62
N SER A 171 19.63 -11.01 -17.88
CA SER A 171 20.91 -10.27 -17.98
C SER A 171 21.01 -9.35 -19.21
N ASN A 172 20.20 -9.59 -20.24
CA ASN A 172 20.31 -8.93 -21.55
C ASN A 172 19.33 -7.78 -21.76
N ILE A 173 18.78 -7.21 -20.68
CA ILE A 173 17.87 -6.08 -20.75
C ILE A 173 18.65 -4.78 -20.62
N VAL A 174 18.53 -3.90 -21.61
CA VAL A 174 19.08 -2.55 -21.55
C VAL A 174 18.01 -1.60 -21.01
N ILE A 175 18.27 -1.04 -19.82
CA ILE A 175 17.41 0.00 -19.23
C ILE A 175 17.92 1.34 -19.73
N VAL A 176 17.02 2.09 -20.38
CA VAL A 176 17.29 3.46 -20.86
C VAL A 176 16.58 4.43 -19.92
N LYS A 177 17.32 5.40 -19.41
CA LYS A 177 16.75 6.46 -18.57
C LYS A 177 15.88 7.43 -19.38
#